data_fb65a9bfd7f72e886326a62ec9cbfb2d
#
_entry.id   fb65a9bfd7f72e886326a62ec9cbfb2d
#
_cell.length_a   1.000
_cell.length_b   1.000
_cell.length_c   1.000
_cell.angle_alpha   90.00
_cell.angle_beta   90.00
_cell.angle_gamma   90.00
#
_symmetry.space_group_name_H-M   'P 1'
#
loop_
_entity.id
_entity.type
_entity.pdbx_description
1 polymer ?
#
loop_
_entity_poly.entity_id
_entity_poly.type
_entity_poly.pdbx_seq_one_letter_code
_entity_poly.pdbx_strand_id
1 'polypeptide(L)'
;MKGTFRERPDHPHVALRDRLLDQGRGYDLPLTPLPGRADAPWETARAVLDAQVRPHGIGLLDLDRVMSNEEFLAFGAVLGTAQPERSADVAGMVDDGVILNLRTCRPATADPARQPFAANPLTLHSESSGAPVAAQPRYIVLMCVAATEQKTAGQTVLVAMSDVHDALSPGTRKLLGHLRYDRPGEVPAVLRHCDGRPVFSLRDFHHTPMDWTLDTRADDPAEVNRALAEAYAALYSRRCSGLRWVPGRLAVIDNTRYFHGRTRAPEPAPGRVRHLKRLRVLTASGR
;
A
#
# COMPACT_ATOMS: atom_id res chain seq x y z
N MET A 1 -5.36 -11.22 -25.71
CA MET A 1 -6.37 -10.15 -25.93
C MET A 1 -5.97 -8.90 -25.17
N LYS A 2 -6.34 -7.70 -25.65
CA LYS A 2 -6.11 -6.42 -24.98
C LYS A 2 -7.42 -5.67 -24.80
N GLY A 3 -7.48 -4.81 -23.77
CA GLY A 3 -8.62 -3.94 -23.53
C GLY A 3 -8.33 -2.88 -22.48
N THR A 4 -9.35 -2.10 -22.17
CA THR A 4 -9.29 -1.01 -21.20
C THR A 4 -10.45 -1.13 -20.23
N PHE A 5 -10.17 -1.12 -18.93
CA PHE A 5 -11.17 -0.94 -17.90
C PHE A 5 -11.33 0.57 -17.62
N ARG A 6 -12.57 1.03 -17.71
CA ARG A 6 -12.94 2.40 -17.34
C ARG A 6 -13.93 2.34 -16.18
N GLU A 7 -13.57 3.01 -15.09
CA GLU A 7 -14.49 3.18 -13.98
C GLU A 7 -15.73 3.98 -14.43
N ARG A 8 -16.90 3.52 -14.02
CA ARG A 8 -18.16 4.25 -14.20
C ARG A 8 -18.71 4.64 -12.84
N PRO A 9 -19.44 5.78 -12.74
CA PRO A 9 -20.03 6.24 -11.48
C PRO A 9 -20.97 5.24 -10.81
N ASP A 10 -21.61 4.36 -11.59
CA ASP A 10 -22.53 3.32 -11.12
C ASP A 10 -21.83 2.03 -10.65
N HIS A 11 -20.52 1.92 -10.79
CA HIS A 11 -19.79 0.76 -10.27
C HIS A 11 -19.84 0.74 -8.73
N PRO A 12 -20.21 -0.39 -8.09
CA PRO A 12 -20.41 -0.47 -6.64
C PRO A 12 -19.18 -0.04 -5.82
N HIS A 13 -17.97 -0.27 -6.34
CA HIS A 13 -16.73 0.07 -5.63
C HIS A 13 -16.52 1.59 -5.48
N VAL A 14 -17.12 2.42 -6.31
CA VAL A 14 -16.99 3.89 -6.20
C VAL A 14 -17.55 4.37 -4.87
N ALA A 15 -18.81 4.04 -4.57
CA ALA A 15 -19.44 4.40 -3.30
C ALA A 15 -18.78 3.72 -2.10
N LEU A 16 -18.28 2.49 -2.26
CA LEU A 16 -17.55 1.78 -1.21
C LEU A 16 -16.21 2.44 -0.90
N ARG A 17 -15.46 2.85 -1.94
CA ARG A 17 -14.19 3.58 -1.82
C ARG A 17 -14.38 4.89 -1.07
N ASP A 18 -15.34 5.71 -1.48
CA ASP A 18 -15.64 7.00 -0.83
C ASP A 18 -16.02 6.81 0.64
N ARG A 19 -16.82 5.79 0.93
CA ARG A 19 -17.20 5.43 2.30
C ARG A 19 -15.97 5.04 3.14
N LEU A 20 -15.04 4.27 2.55
CA LEU A 20 -13.87 3.78 3.27
C LEU A 20 -12.82 4.88 3.45
N LEU A 21 -12.56 5.69 2.44
CA LEU A 21 -11.40 6.59 2.42
C LEU A 21 -11.72 8.04 2.75
N ASP A 22 -12.95 8.49 2.48
CA ASP A 22 -13.27 9.93 2.46
C ASP A 22 -14.27 10.38 3.55
N GLN A 23 -15.08 9.47 4.11
CA GLN A 23 -16.13 9.83 5.07
C GLN A 23 -15.65 10.06 6.52
N GLY A 24 -14.36 10.25 6.76
CA GLY A 24 -13.79 10.55 8.08
C GLY A 24 -13.94 9.43 9.12
N ARG A 25 -14.24 8.21 8.69
CA ARG A 25 -14.34 7.05 9.57
C ARG A 25 -12.99 6.70 10.15
N GLY A 26 -12.96 6.40 11.45
CA GLY A 26 -11.79 5.83 12.09
C GLY A 26 -11.77 4.32 11.96
N TYR A 27 -10.58 3.77 11.76
CA TYR A 27 -10.31 2.33 11.73
C TYR A 27 -9.33 1.98 12.82
N ASP A 28 -9.47 0.79 13.38
CA ASP A 28 -8.55 0.24 14.36
C ASP A 28 -7.82 -0.96 13.77
N LEU A 29 -6.57 -1.13 14.15
CA LEU A 29 -5.82 -2.34 13.91
C LEU A 29 -5.85 -3.16 15.19
N PRO A 30 -6.34 -4.42 15.17
CA PRO A 30 -6.38 -5.27 16.36
C PRO A 30 -4.98 -5.87 16.63
N LEU A 31 -4.00 -5.02 16.80
CA LEU A 31 -2.62 -5.36 17.08
C LEU A 31 -2.04 -4.36 18.08
N THR A 32 -1.53 -4.86 19.20
CA THR A 32 -0.88 -4.02 20.20
C THR A 32 0.53 -3.66 19.73
N PRO A 33 0.90 -2.37 19.70
CA PRO A 33 2.26 -1.98 19.39
C PRO A 33 3.26 -2.60 20.37
N LEU A 34 4.38 -3.11 19.85
CA LEU A 34 5.50 -3.51 20.68
C LEU A 34 6.31 -2.28 21.05
N PRO A 35 6.89 -2.22 22.27
CA PRO A 35 7.86 -1.21 22.59
C PRO A 35 9.13 -1.40 21.76
N GLY A 36 9.73 -0.30 21.29
CA GLY A 36 10.95 -0.34 20.49
C GLY A 36 11.91 0.77 20.92
N ARG A 37 13.20 0.54 20.69
CA ARG A 37 14.25 1.51 20.95
C ARG A 37 14.85 2.00 19.64
N ALA A 38 14.89 3.30 19.47
CA ALA A 38 15.43 3.92 18.27
C ALA A 38 16.96 3.71 18.14
N ASP A 39 17.68 3.69 19.27
CA ASP A 39 19.14 3.45 19.33
C ASP A 39 19.55 1.97 19.22
N ALA A 40 18.58 1.05 19.16
CA ALA A 40 18.79 -0.39 18.97
C ALA A 40 17.97 -0.91 17.74
N PRO A 41 18.21 -0.37 16.52
CA PRO A 41 17.35 -0.62 15.37
C PRO A 41 17.37 -2.09 14.92
N TRP A 42 18.49 -2.80 15.08
CA TRP A 42 18.62 -4.21 14.69
C TRP A 42 17.78 -5.14 15.56
N GLU A 43 17.86 -4.98 16.88
CA GLU A 43 17.10 -5.75 17.85
C GLU A 43 15.60 -5.46 17.73
N THR A 44 15.26 -4.17 17.60
CA THR A 44 13.88 -3.71 17.41
C THR A 44 13.27 -4.28 16.14
N ALA A 45 14.02 -4.30 15.01
CA ALA A 45 13.55 -4.86 13.76
C ALA A 45 13.34 -6.38 13.84
N ARG A 46 14.27 -7.13 14.47
CA ARG A 46 14.13 -8.58 14.67
C ARG A 46 12.94 -8.91 15.53
N ALA A 47 12.76 -8.20 16.65
CA ALA A 47 11.66 -8.42 17.57
C ALA A 47 10.29 -8.27 16.88
N VAL A 48 10.06 -7.19 16.12
CA VAL A 48 8.80 -7.00 15.41
C VAL A 48 8.63 -7.97 14.25
N LEU A 49 9.71 -8.31 13.55
CA LEU A 49 9.68 -9.28 12.45
C LEU A 49 9.20 -10.65 12.94
N ASP A 50 9.76 -11.13 14.04
CA ASP A 50 9.45 -12.46 14.59
C ASP A 50 8.09 -12.49 15.29
N ALA A 51 7.79 -11.49 16.11
CA ALA A 51 6.58 -11.48 16.92
C ALA A 51 5.31 -11.12 16.13
N GLN A 52 5.41 -10.29 15.09
CA GLN A 52 4.23 -9.75 14.44
C GLN A 52 4.24 -9.89 12.91
N VAL A 53 5.34 -9.51 12.22
CA VAL A 53 5.32 -9.48 10.75
C VAL A 53 5.22 -10.87 10.15
N ARG A 54 6.01 -11.84 10.63
CA ARG A 54 5.94 -13.22 10.14
C ARG A 54 4.58 -13.87 10.36
N PRO A 55 3.97 -13.85 11.55
CA PRO A 55 2.65 -14.45 11.77
C PRO A 55 1.52 -13.66 11.13
N HIS A 56 1.52 -12.32 11.24
CA HIS A 56 0.36 -11.50 10.87
C HIS A 56 0.51 -10.71 9.56
N GLY A 57 1.74 -10.58 9.02
CA GLY A 57 2.04 -9.77 7.83
C GLY A 57 2.07 -8.27 8.09
N ILE A 58 1.92 -7.88 9.34
CA ILE A 58 2.04 -6.49 9.78
C ILE A 58 2.73 -6.46 11.14
N GLY A 59 3.64 -5.50 11.33
CA GLY A 59 4.26 -5.20 12.61
C GLY A 59 4.02 -3.76 13.01
N LEU A 60 3.83 -3.52 14.31
CA LEU A 60 3.58 -2.20 14.87
C LEU A 60 4.48 -1.98 16.09
N LEU A 61 5.18 -0.86 16.10
CA LEU A 61 6.10 -0.46 17.17
C LEU A 61 5.74 0.94 17.66
N ASP A 62 5.85 1.14 18.97
CA ASP A 62 5.94 2.46 19.58
C ASP A 62 7.39 2.64 20.07
N LEU A 63 8.15 3.46 19.34
CA LEU A 63 9.54 3.77 19.65
C LEU A 63 9.61 4.82 20.76
N ASP A 64 10.68 4.77 21.55
CA ASP A 64 11.00 5.76 22.58
C ASP A 64 11.20 7.17 22.01
N ARG A 65 11.63 7.29 20.75
CA ARG A 65 11.73 8.51 19.95
C ARG A 65 11.68 8.22 18.47
N VAL A 66 11.58 9.24 17.65
CA VAL A 66 11.75 9.14 16.18
C VAL A 66 13.19 8.75 15.87
N MET A 67 13.38 7.73 15.03
CA MET A 67 14.71 7.33 14.53
C MET A 67 15.32 8.42 13.64
N SER A 68 16.65 8.59 13.72
CA SER A 68 17.42 9.28 12.68
C SER A 68 17.31 8.54 11.32
N ASN A 69 17.82 9.14 10.25
CA ASN A 69 17.85 8.44 8.95
C ASN A 69 18.75 7.19 9.03
N GLU A 70 19.90 7.29 9.68
CA GLU A 70 20.84 6.18 9.84
C GLU A 70 20.21 5.01 10.60
N GLU A 71 19.56 5.28 11.74
CA GLU A 71 18.84 4.27 12.53
C GLU A 71 17.69 3.65 11.74
N PHE A 72 16.96 4.44 10.96
CA PHE A 72 15.86 3.95 10.14
C PHE A 72 16.34 3.09 8.98
N LEU A 73 17.49 3.42 8.38
CA LEU A 73 18.16 2.58 7.39
C LEU A 73 18.68 1.27 7.99
N ALA A 74 19.29 1.34 9.18
CA ALA A 74 19.77 0.15 9.91
C ALA A 74 18.60 -0.79 10.28
N PHE A 75 17.44 -0.23 10.68
CA PHE A 75 16.20 -0.98 10.88
C PHE A 75 15.77 -1.69 9.59
N GLY A 76 15.72 -0.95 8.47
CA GLY A 76 15.34 -1.48 7.15
C GLY A 76 16.27 -2.59 6.67
N ALA A 77 17.57 -2.50 6.94
CA ALA A 77 18.59 -3.47 6.53
C ALA A 77 18.37 -4.87 7.13
N VAL A 78 17.74 -4.99 8.30
CA VAL A 78 17.36 -6.28 8.89
C VAL A 78 16.27 -6.97 8.07
N LEU A 79 15.38 -6.19 7.46
CA LEU A 79 14.26 -6.69 6.65
C LEU A 79 14.70 -7.05 5.23
N GLY A 80 15.76 -6.42 4.71
CA GLY A 80 16.28 -6.64 3.36
C GLY A 80 17.02 -5.42 2.79
N THR A 81 16.95 -5.24 1.48
CA THR A 81 17.63 -4.14 0.78
C THR A 81 16.66 -2.99 0.52
N ALA A 82 16.99 -1.80 0.98
CA ALA A 82 16.21 -0.59 0.68
C ALA A 82 16.21 -0.31 -0.82
N GLN A 83 15.03 -0.11 -1.38
CA GLN A 83 14.84 0.16 -2.81
C GLN A 83 15.01 1.67 -3.08
N PRO A 84 15.86 2.08 -4.06
CA PRO A 84 16.01 3.48 -4.43
C PRO A 84 14.71 4.12 -4.93
N GLU A 85 14.48 5.37 -4.55
CA GLU A 85 13.43 6.22 -5.10
C GLU A 85 13.98 6.93 -6.34
N ARG A 86 13.51 6.52 -7.53
CA ARG A 86 14.08 6.99 -8.81
C ARG A 86 13.21 8.00 -9.56
N SER A 87 11.99 8.26 -9.07
CA SER A 87 11.10 9.21 -9.76
C SER A 87 11.58 10.64 -9.56
N ALA A 88 11.75 11.37 -10.66
CA ALA A 88 12.08 12.80 -10.63
C ALA A 88 11.04 13.63 -9.89
N ASP A 89 9.75 13.20 -9.91
CA ASP A 89 8.65 13.91 -9.26
C ASP A 89 8.77 13.97 -7.74
N VAL A 90 9.54 13.05 -7.16
CA VAL A 90 9.70 12.96 -5.70
C VAL A 90 11.13 13.24 -5.22
N ALA A 91 12.07 13.55 -6.13
CA ALA A 91 13.50 13.72 -5.82
C ALA A 91 13.76 14.71 -4.66
N GLY A 92 13.02 15.82 -4.62
CA GLY A 92 13.13 16.81 -3.53
C GLY A 92 12.56 16.38 -2.18
N MET A 93 12.00 15.17 -2.08
CA MET A 93 11.39 14.60 -0.86
C MET A 93 12.09 13.32 -0.43
N VAL A 94 13.25 13.02 -1.00
CA VAL A 94 13.99 11.79 -0.74
C VAL A 94 15.27 12.11 0.01
N ASP A 95 15.44 11.47 1.17
CA ASP A 95 16.70 11.48 1.92
C ASP A 95 17.46 10.19 1.61
N ASP A 96 18.80 10.26 1.57
CA ASP A 96 19.72 9.13 1.39
C ASP A 96 19.38 8.25 0.16
N GLY A 97 18.67 8.79 -0.83
CA GLY A 97 18.27 8.13 -2.08
C GLY A 97 17.19 7.06 -1.93
N VAL A 98 16.74 6.73 -0.71
CA VAL A 98 15.81 5.62 -0.43
C VAL A 98 14.71 5.97 0.57
N ILE A 99 14.86 6.99 1.41
CA ILE A 99 13.86 7.40 2.40
C ILE A 99 12.94 8.45 1.78
N LEU A 100 11.70 8.09 1.52
CA LEU A 100 10.71 9.06 1.02
C LEU A 100 9.99 9.75 2.18
N ASN A 101 10.05 11.07 2.21
CA ASN A 101 9.36 11.91 3.18
C ASN A 101 7.93 12.21 2.69
N LEU A 102 6.95 11.52 3.23
CA LEU A 102 5.53 11.71 2.96
C LEU A 102 4.97 12.84 3.83
N ARG A 103 5.19 14.08 3.40
CA ARG A 103 4.67 15.28 4.09
C ARG A 103 3.38 15.73 3.41
N THR A 104 2.29 15.83 4.18
CA THR A 104 1.05 16.44 3.67
C THR A 104 1.21 17.95 3.70
N CYS A 105 1.80 18.51 2.65
CA CYS A 105 2.12 19.94 2.54
C CYS A 105 1.32 20.68 1.45
N ARG A 106 0.38 19.99 0.82
CA ARG A 106 -0.44 20.53 -0.28
C ARG A 106 -1.93 20.25 -0.06
N PRO A 107 -2.82 21.15 -0.49
CA PRO A 107 -4.24 20.84 -0.58
C PRO A 107 -4.48 19.67 -1.52
N ALA A 108 -5.71 19.16 -1.55
CA ALA A 108 -6.10 18.09 -2.46
C ALA A 108 -5.81 18.45 -3.92
N THR A 109 -5.33 17.48 -4.69
CA THR A 109 -4.88 17.67 -6.09
C THR A 109 -5.40 16.54 -6.99
N ALA A 110 -5.64 16.83 -8.26
CA ALA A 110 -5.97 15.85 -9.28
C ALA A 110 -4.73 15.13 -9.84
N ASP A 111 -3.51 15.66 -9.62
CA ASP A 111 -2.26 15.07 -10.09
C ASP A 111 -1.88 13.82 -9.28
N PRO A 112 -1.95 12.60 -9.86
CA PRO A 112 -1.67 11.35 -9.15
C PRO A 112 -0.26 11.28 -8.54
N ALA A 113 0.74 11.90 -9.17
CA ALA A 113 2.12 11.90 -8.68
C ALA A 113 2.26 12.71 -7.38
N ARG A 114 1.38 13.68 -7.17
CA ARG A 114 1.39 14.59 -6.01
C ARG A 114 0.43 14.19 -4.90
N GLN A 115 -0.52 13.30 -5.17
CA GLN A 115 -1.50 12.84 -4.17
C GLN A 115 -0.86 12.29 -2.88
N PRO A 116 0.28 11.56 -2.89
CA PRO A 116 0.93 11.11 -1.66
C PRO A 116 1.31 12.24 -0.70
N PHE A 117 1.54 13.47 -1.22
CA PHE A 117 1.96 14.67 -0.50
C PHE A 117 0.83 15.69 -0.29
N ALA A 118 -0.39 15.32 -0.65
CA ALA A 118 -1.57 16.18 -0.57
C ALA A 118 -2.61 15.62 0.42
N ALA A 119 -3.66 16.39 0.67
CA ALA A 119 -4.77 16.00 1.54
C ALA A 119 -5.64 14.87 0.99
N ASN A 120 -5.48 14.49 -0.28
CA ASN A 120 -6.24 13.41 -0.92
C ASN A 120 -6.23 12.11 -0.13
N PRO A 121 -7.31 11.31 -0.16
CA PRO A 121 -7.21 9.90 0.14
C PRO A 121 -6.30 9.21 -0.89
N LEU A 122 -5.65 8.11 -0.50
CA LEU A 122 -4.93 7.23 -1.43
C LEU A 122 -5.70 5.93 -1.53
N THR A 123 -6.02 5.56 -2.77
CA THR A 123 -6.73 4.32 -3.10
C THR A 123 -5.94 3.09 -2.66
N LEU A 124 -6.65 2.00 -2.39
CA LEU A 124 -6.05 0.74 -2.02
C LEU A 124 -5.21 0.16 -3.17
N HIS A 125 -3.99 -0.25 -2.86
CA HIS A 125 -3.03 -0.79 -3.82
C HIS A 125 -2.02 -1.72 -3.15
N SER A 126 -1.42 -2.59 -3.94
CA SER A 126 -0.11 -3.17 -3.65
C SER A 126 0.98 -2.27 -4.24
N GLU A 127 2.06 -2.06 -3.50
CA GLU A 127 3.16 -1.18 -3.93
C GLU A 127 3.85 -1.76 -5.16
N SER A 128 4.14 -0.88 -6.14
CA SER A 128 4.83 -1.24 -7.39
C SER A 128 4.11 -2.33 -8.21
N SER A 129 2.77 -2.36 -8.20
CA SER A 129 1.94 -3.41 -8.81
C SER A 129 2.22 -3.65 -10.31
N GLY A 130 2.68 -2.65 -11.05
CA GLY A 130 3.04 -2.76 -12.46
C GLY A 130 4.51 -3.10 -12.74
N ALA A 131 5.34 -3.30 -11.69
CA ALA A 131 6.75 -3.67 -11.84
C ALA A 131 6.92 -5.19 -11.86
N PRO A 132 8.04 -5.72 -12.43
CA PRO A 132 8.42 -7.12 -12.30
C PRO A 132 8.43 -7.56 -10.83
N VAL A 133 8.11 -8.84 -10.56
CA VAL A 133 8.02 -9.36 -9.19
C VAL A 133 9.28 -9.09 -8.37
N ALA A 134 10.46 -9.26 -8.98
CA ALA A 134 11.75 -8.99 -8.32
C ALA A 134 11.97 -7.51 -7.94
N ALA A 135 11.23 -6.60 -8.56
CA ALA A 135 11.27 -5.16 -8.28
C ALA A 135 10.10 -4.67 -7.39
N GLN A 136 9.21 -5.58 -6.99
CA GLN A 136 8.15 -5.27 -6.03
C GLN A 136 8.72 -5.37 -4.61
N PRO A 137 8.59 -4.33 -3.77
CA PRO A 137 9.07 -4.41 -2.39
C PRO A 137 8.27 -5.46 -1.61
N ARG A 138 8.97 -6.26 -0.82
CA ARG A 138 8.34 -7.18 0.12
C ARG A 138 7.73 -6.43 1.28
N TYR A 139 8.47 -5.46 1.83
CA TYR A 139 8.00 -4.69 2.97
C TYR A 139 7.93 -3.20 2.66
N ILE A 140 6.87 -2.58 3.17
CA ILE A 140 6.74 -1.13 3.27
C ILE A 140 6.92 -0.78 4.74
N VAL A 141 7.95 0.02 5.04
CA VAL A 141 8.20 0.50 6.39
C VAL A 141 7.81 1.96 6.47
N LEU A 142 6.92 2.28 7.39
CA LEU A 142 6.46 3.65 7.64
C LEU A 142 6.79 4.05 9.07
N MET A 143 7.39 5.21 9.27
CA MET A 143 7.65 5.79 10.58
C MET A 143 7.03 7.17 10.70
N CYS A 144 6.26 7.41 11.75
CA CYS A 144 5.64 8.70 12.00
C CYS A 144 6.64 9.67 12.66
N VAL A 145 6.91 10.76 11.95
CA VAL A 145 7.70 11.90 12.49
C VAL A 145 6.76 12.93 13.11
N ALA A 146 5.64 13.24 12.44
CA ALA A 146 4.62 14.14 12.95
C ALA A 146 3.22 13.63 12.53
N ALA A 147 2.31 13.62 13.48
CA ALA A 147 0.92 13.22 13.27
C ALA A 147 -0.01 14.43 13.21
N THR A 148 -1.24 14.21 12.71
CA THR A 148 -2.32 15.19 12.80
C THR A 148 -3.01 15.10 14.16
N GLU A 149 -3.63 16.20 14.59
CA GLU A 149 -4.46 16.20 15.81
C GLU A 149 -5.72 15.33 15.66
N GLN A 150 -6.24 15.23 14.44
CA GLN A 150 -7.40 14.38 14.12
C GLN A 150 -6.97 12.92 13.98
N LYS A 151 -7.20 12.13 15.00
CA LYS A 151 -6.77 10.71 15.09
C LYS A 151 -7.28 9.81 13.97
N THR A 152 -8.38 10.19 13.30
CA THR A 152 -9.00 9.41 12.19
C THR A 152 -8.61 9.90 10.81
N ALA A 153 -7.94 11.05 10.71
CA ALA A 153 -7.56 11.64 9.43
C ALA A 153 -6.15 11.22 9.01
N GLY A 154 -5.97 10.91 7.73
CA GLY A 154 -4.68 10.48 7.19
C GLY A 154 -4.19 9.14 7.72
N GLN A 155 -5.09 8.27 8.21
CA GLN A 155 -4.74 6.91 8.63
C GLN A 155 -4.24 6.11 7.44
N THR A 156 -3.21 5.30 7.62
CA THR A 156 -2.92 4.22 6.69
C THR A 156 -3.92 3.10 6.93
N VAL A 157 -4.63 2.71 5.89
CA VAL A 157 -5.62 1.63 5.94
C VAL A 157 -5.12 0.39 5.23
N LEU A 158 -5.54 -0.77 5.72
CA LEU A 158 -5.07 -2.09 5.30
C LEU A 158 -6.26 -3.01 5.04
N VAL A 159 -6.19 -3.75 3.93
CA VAL A 159 -7.14 -4.82 3.60
C VAL A 159 -6.34 -6.08 3.27
N ALA A 160 -6.66 -7.20 3.92
CA ALA A 160 -5.95 -8.45 3.68
C ALA A 160 -6.24 -8.98 2.26
N MET A 161 -5.20 -9.39 1.55
CA MET A 161 -5.33 -9.97 0.21
C MET A 161 -6.10 -11.29 0.21
N SER A 162 -5.99 -12.08 1.28
CA SER A 162 -6.79 -13.30 1.47
C SER A 162 -8.29 -12.99 1.50
N ASP A 163 -8.71 -11.95 2.23
CA ASP A 163 -10.12 -11.62 2.35
C ASP A 163 -10.72 -11.15 1.03
N VAL A 164 -9.91 -10.44 0.23
CA VAL A 164 -10.31 -10.05 -1.13
C VAL A 164 -10.41 -11.29 -2.03
N HIS A 165 -9.39 -12.16 -2.02
CA HIS A 165 -9.38 -13.40 -2.80
C HIS A 165 -10.59 -14.27 -2.50
N ASP A 166 -10.92 -14.48 -1.22
CA ASP A 166 -12.02 -15.37 -0.80
C ASP A 166 -13.40 -14.81 -1.18
N ALA A 167 -13.48 -13.50 -1.39
CA ALA A 167 -14.70 -12.83 -1.87
C ALA A 167 -14.92 -12.92 -3.38
N LEU A 168 -13.88 -13.29 -4.16
CA LEU A 168 -13.98 -13.37 -5.61
C LEU A 168 -14.60 -14.69 -6.06
N SER A 169 -15.40 -14.64 -7.12
CA SER A 169 -15.89 -15.83 -7.81
C SER A 169 -14.72 -16.65 -8.40
N PRO A 170 -14.88 -17.99 -8.54
CA PRO A 170 -13.84 -18.82 -9.15
C PRO A 170 -13.46 -18.36 -10.57
N GLY A 171 -14.44 -17.90 -11.36
CA GLY A 171 -14.22 -17.35 -12.71
C GLY A 171 -13.35 -16.09 -12.66
N THR A 172 -13.65 -15.16 -11.78
CA THR A 172 -12.86 -13.95 -11.59
C THR A 172 -11.43 -14.26 -11.14
N ARG A 173 -11.25 -15.16 -10.16
CA ARG A 173 -9.90 -15.60 -9.74
C ARG A 173 -9.09 -16.16 -10.90
N LYS A 174 -9.70 -17.00 -11.74
CA LYS A 174 -9.05 -17.56 -12.93
C LYS A 174 -8.64 -16.46 -13.92
N LEU A 175 -9.55 -15.54 -14.24
CA LEU A 175 -9.24 -14.42 -15.16
C LEU A 175 -8.11 -13.52 -14.64
N LEU A 176 -8.15 -13.14 -13.37
CA LEU A 176 -7.11 -12.31 -12.76
C LEU A 176 -5.73 -12.99 -12.73
N GLY A 177 -5.69 -14.33 -12.72
CA GLY A 177 -4.48 -15.12 -12.84
C GLY A 177 -3.79 -15.03 -14.20
N HIS A 178 -4.50 -14.58 -15.23
CA HIS A 178 -4.01 -14.40 -16.60
C HIS A 178 -4.00 -12.94 -17.05
N LEU A 179 -4.56 -12.05 -16.25
CA LEU A 179 -4.67 -10.62 -16.53
C LEU A 179 -3.39 -9.88 -16.08
N ARG A 180 -2.91 -8.98 -16.93
CA ARG A 180 -1.74 -8.13 -16.66
C ARG A 180 -2.03 -6.68 -17.05
N TYR A 181 -1.33 -5.73 -16.48
CA TYR A 181 -1.31 -4.36 -17.04
C TYR A 181 -0.66 -4.37 -18.44
N ASP A 182 -1.23 -3.62 -19.37
CA ASP A 182 -0.61 -3.42 -20.70
C ASP A 182 0.52 -2.40 -20.60
N ARG A 183 1.69 -2.89 -20.21
CA ARG A 183 2.90 -2.09 -20.05
C ARG A 183 4.09 -2.84 -20.62
N PRO A 184 5.14 -2.11 -21.09
CA PRO A 184 6.40 -2.73 -21.49
C PRO A 184 7.05 -3.49 -20.33
N GLY A 185 7.74 -4.59 -20.66
CA GLY A 185 8.51 -5.38 -19.71
C GLY A 185 7.72 -6.55 -19.10
N GLU A 186 8.34 -7.14 -18.10
CA GLU A 186 7.85 -8.34 -17.42
C GLU A 186 6.84 -7.95 -16.32
N VAL A 187 5.57 -7.86 -16.69
CA VAL A 187 4.48 -7.48 -15.77
C VAL A 187 3.86 -8.75 -15.19
N PRO A 188 3.74 -8.89 -13.87
CA PRO A 188 3.10 -10.06 -13.26
C PRO A 188 1.59 -10.09 -13.52
N ALA A 189 1.00 -11.28 -13.38
CA ALA A 189 -0.45 -11.40 -13.32
C ALA A 189 -1.02 -10.59 -12.13
N VAL A 190 -2.25 -10.07 -12.30
CA VAL A 190 -2.95 -9.32 -11.26
C VAL A 190 -3.15 -10.16 -10.01
N LEU A 191 -3.44 -11.44 -10.16
CA LEU A 191 -3.48 -12.43 -9.09
C LEU A 191 -2.46 -13.53 -9.35
N ARG A 192 -1.62 -13.82 -8.38
CA ARG A 192 -0.71 -14.96 -8.37
C ARG A 192 -0.73 -15.64 -7.00
N HIS A 193 -0.08 -16.79 -6.88
CA HIS A 193 0.12 -17.45 -5.59
C HIS A 193 1.62 -17.49 -5.27
N CYS A 194 1.96 -17.26 -4.02
CA CYS A 194 3.30 -17.39 -3.47
C CYS A 194 3.18 -18.13 -2.13
N ASP A 195 3.89 -19.24 -1.98
CA ASP A 195 3.83 -20.09 -0.78
C ASP A 195 2.39 -20.46 -0.37
N GLY A 196 1.54 -20.80 -1.36
CA GLY A 196 0.14 -21.15 -1.17
C GLY A 196 -0.79 -19.98 -0.84
N ARG A 197 -0.31 -18.75 -0.81
CA ARG A 197 -1.10 -17.56 -0.48
C ARG A 197 -1.41 -16.71 -1.72
N PRO A 198 -2.59 -16.12 -1.82
CA PRO A 198 -2.90 -15.18 -2.90
C PRO A 198 -2.10 -13.89 -2.74
N VAL A 199 -1.48 -13.45 -3.80
CA VAL A 199 -0.74 -12.19 -3.90
C VAL A 199 -1.28 -11.39 -5.07
N PHE A 200 -1.72 -10.17 -4.81
CA PHE A 200 -2.23 -9.29 -5.83
C PHE A 200 -1.18 -8.25 -6.25
N SER A 201 -1.01 -8.11 -7.55
CA SER A 201 -0.36 -6.95 -8.17
C SER A 201 -1.47 -6.05 -8.73
N LEU A 202 -2.20 -5.36 -7.84
CA LEU A 202 -3.39 -4.58 -8.18
C LEU A 202 -3.37 -3.21 -7.51
N ARG A 203 -3.81 -2.21 -8.27
CA ARG A 203 -4.02 -0.85 -7.81
C ARG A 203 -5.36 -0.35 -8.33
N ASP A 204 -6.11 0.32 -7.48
CA ASP A 204 -7.21 1.16 -7.95
C ASP A 204 -6.65 2.48 -8.50
N PHE A 205 -6.81 2.65 -9.79
CA PHE A 205 -6.34 3.85 -10.51
C PHE A 205 -7.29 5.04 -10.36
N HIS A 206 -8.34 4.89 -9.54
CA HIS A 206 -9.38 5.91 -9.42
C HIS A 206 -9.99 6.19 -10.80
N HIS A 207 -10.20 7.39 -11.19
CA HIS A 207 -10.81 7.72 -12.48
C HIS A 207 -9.89 7.49 -13.71
N THR A 208 -8.64 7.07 -13.51
CA THR A 208 -7.73 6.82 -14.63
C THR A 208 -8.00 5.45 -15.25
N PRO A 209 -8.15 5.33 -16.57
CA PRO A 209 -8.35 4.05 -17.23
C PRO A 209 -7.18 3.09 -16.96
N MET A 210 -7.49 1.80 -16.82
CA MET A 210 -6.52 0.72 -16.69
C MET A 210 -6.47 -0.06 -18.00
N ASP A 211 -5.39 0.06 -18.75
CA ASP A 211 -5.13 -0.78 -19.91
C ASP A 211 -4.58 -2.15 -19.46
N TRP A 212 -5.11 -3.20 -20.08
CA TRP A 212 -4.79 -4.58 -19.70
C TRP A 212 -4.57 -5.51 -20.91
N THR A 213 -3.81 -6.56 -20.65
CA THR A 213 -3.63 -7.70 -21.54
C THR A 213 -4.07 -8.99 -20.84
N LEU A 214 -4.60 -9.93 -21.60
CA LEU A 214 -4.98 -11.26 -21.13
C LEU A 214 -4.25 -12.33 -21.95
N ASP A 215 -3.54 -13.24 -21.28
CA ASP A 215 -2.71 -14.28 -21.91
C ASP A 215 -3.53 -15.49 -22.41
N THR A 216 -4.81 -15.59 -22.06
CA THR A 216 -5.71 -16.67 -22.51
C THR A 216 -6.79 -16.12 -23.42
N ARG A 217 -7.47 -17.03 -24.16
CA ARG A 217 -8.72 -16.68 -24.86
C ARG A 217 -9.80 -16.42 -23.80
N ALA A 218 -10.20 -15.15 -23.64
CA ALA A 218 -11.55 -14.81 -23.21
C ALA A 218 -12.32 -14.46 -24.48
N ASP A 219 -13.57 -14.85 -24.53
CA ASP A 219 -14.38 -14.64 -25.73
C ASP A 219 -14.91 -13.19 -25.79
N ASP A 220 -14.88 -12.47 -24.65
CA ASP A 220 -15.46 -11.12 -24.54
C ASP A 220 -14.65 -10.21 -23.57
N PRO A 221 -14.13 -9.04 -24.04
CA PRO A 221 -13.52 -8.04 -23.16
C PRO A 221 -14.40 -7.56 -22.00
N ALA A 222 -15.73 -7.62 -22.17
CA ALA A 222 -16.66 -7.25 -21.13
C ALA A 222 -16.61 -8.21 -19.92
N GLU A 223 -16.23 -9.48 -20.13
CA GLU A 223 -16.03 -10.43 -19.04
C GLU A 223 -14.86 -10.02 -18.15
N VAL A 224 -13.74 -9.59 -18.74
CA VAL A 224 -12.58 -9.07 -18.01
C VAL A 224 -12.95 -7.81 -17.22
N ASN A 225 -13.71 -6.91 -17.83
CA ASN A 225 -14.14 -5.69 -17.16
C ASN A 225 -15.12 -5.98 -16.01
N ARG A 226 -15.99 -6.99 -16.11
CA ARG A 226 -16.82 -7.47 -14.99
C ARG A 226 -15.97 -8.05 -13.86
N ALA A 227 -14.95 -8.86 -14.19
CA ALA A 227 -14.02 -9.42 -13.20
C ALA A 227 -13.23 -8.34 -12.46
N LEU A 228 -12.78 -7.29 -13.15
CA LEU A 228 -12.13 -6.13 -12.52
C LEU A 228 -13.09 -5.34 -11.63
N ALA A 229 -14.32 -5.11 -12.06
CA ALA A 229 -15.34 -4.45 -11.24
C ALA A 229 -15.65 -5.26 -9.96
N GLU A 230 -15.73 -6.60 -10.06
CA GLU A 230 -15.87 -7.51 -8.91
C GLU A 230 -14.66 -7.40 -7.98
N ALA A 231 -13.44 -7.40 -8.52
CA ALA A 231 -12.21 -7.29 -7.73
C ALA A 231 -12.14 -5.96 -6.96
N TYR A 232 -12.47 -4.84 -7.61
CA TYR A 232 -12.53 -3.55 -6.92
C TYR A 232 -13.66 -3.49 -5.87
N ALA A 233 -14.82 -4.08 -6.15
CA ALA A 233 -15.89 -4.17 -5.17
C ALA A 233 -15.48 -5.01 -3.95
N ALA A 234 -14.82 -6.14 -4.17
CA ALA A 234 -14.26 -6.97 -3.11
C ALA A 234 -13.23 -6.19 -2.28
N LEU A 235 -12.31 -5.46 -2.95
CA LEU A 235 -11.26 -4.67 -2.30
C LEU A 235 -11.82 -3.68 -1.27
N TYR A 236 -12.91 -2.99 -1.60
CA TYR A 236 -13.50 -1.96 -0.74
C TYR A 236 -14.64 -2.44 0.17
N SER A 237 -15.13 -3.67 -0.01
CA SER A 237 -16.19 -4.25 0.81
C SER A 237 -15.67 -5.09 1.98
N ARG A 238 -14.37 -5.41 2.01
CA ARG A 238 -13.79 -6.27 3.04
C ARG A 238 -13.48 -5.50 4.31
N ARG A 239 -13.17 -6.25 5.37
CA ARG A 239 -12.76 -5.68 6.65
C ARG A 239 -11.51 -4.82 6.44
N CYS A 240 -11.61 -3.56 6.84
CA CYS A 240 -10.52 -2.61 6.80
C CYS A 240 -9.96 -2.42 8.20
N SER A 241 -8.64 -2.47 8.34
CA SER A 241 -7.91 -2.08 9.55
C SER A 241 -7.20 -0.75 9.32
N GLY A 242 -6.96 0.03 10.36
CA GLY A 242 -6.32 1.34 10.23
C GLY A 242 -5.26 1.61 11.27
N LEU A 243 -4.18 2.20 10.82
CA LEU A 243 -3.06 2.63 11.65
C LEU A 243 -3.31 4.06 12.13
N ARG A 244 -3.36 4.25 13.44
CA ARG A 244 -3.36 5.59 14.05
C ARG A 244 -1.92 6.03 14.26
N TRP A 245 -1.56 7.15 13.68
CA TRP A 245 -0.20 7.65 13.75
C TRP A 245 0.00 8.54 14.99
N VAL A 246 1.08 8.27 15.68
CA VAL A 246 1.65 9.13 16.73
C VAL A 246 3.15 9.24 16.47
N PRO A 247 3.83 10.34 16.83
CA PRO A 247 5.29 10.47 16.68
C PRO A 247 6.03 9.29 17.32
N GLY A 248 7.00 8.72 16.61
CA GLY A 248 7.71 7.50 17.04
C GLY A 248 7.01 6.19 16.70
N ARG A 249 5.75 6.18 16.22
CA ARG A 249 5.11 4.94 15.75
C ARG A 249 5.70 4.50 14.43
N LEU A 250 6.07 3.22 14.36
CA LEU A 250 6.61 2.59 13.17
C LEU A 250 5.75 1.37 12.80
N ALA A 251 5.48 1.22 11.51
CA ALA A 251 4.77 0.06 10.99
C ALA A 251 5.58 -0.62 9.87
N VAL A 252 5.58 -1.95 9.87
CA VAL A 252 6.09 -2.80 8.78
C VAL A 252 4.92 -3.52 8.16
N ILE A 253 4.68 -3.32 6.86
CA ILE A 253 3.56 -3.92 6.12
C ILE A 253 4.14 -4.90 5.10
N ASP A 254 3.72 -6.16 5.15
CA ASP A 254 4.02 -7.15 4.11
C ASP A 254 3.14 -6.87 2.87
N ASN A 255 3.74 -6.32 1.84
CA ASN A 255 3.11 -5.95 0.58
C ASN A 255 2.58 -7.16 -0.24
N THR A 256 2.91 -8.37 0.16
CA THR A 256 2.36 -9.60 -0.45
C THR A 256 1.16 -10.15 0.32
N ARG A 257 0.77 -9.51 1.43
CA ARG A 257 -0.36 -9.93 2.26
C ARG A 257 -1.44 -8.86 2.39
N TYR A 258 -1.08 -7.59 2.21
CA TYR A 258 -1.99 -6.47 2.40
C TYR A 258 -1.98 -5.50 1.22
N PHE A 259 -3.18 -5.10 0.83
CA PHE A 259 -3.37 -3.82 0.18
C PHE A 259 -3.29 -2.72 1.23
N HIS A 260 -2.75 -1.58 0.84
CA HIS A 260 -2.71 -0.41 1.70
C HIS A 260 -3.19 0.83 0.95
N GLY A 261 -3.68 1.79 1.72
CA GLY A 261 -4.15 3.07 1.25
C GLY A 261 -4.09 4.10 2.37
N ARG A 262 -4.74 5.24 2.17
CA ARG A 262 -4.78 6.30 3.17
C ARG A 262 -6.15 6.98 3.15
N THR A 263 -6.75 7.18 4.32
CA THR A 263 -7.93 8.05 4.45
C THR A 263 -7.55 9.50 4.15
N ARG A 264 -8.54 10.33 3.82
CA ARG A 264 -8.33 11.77 3.61
C ARG A 264 -7.55 12.37 4.79
N ALA A 265 -6.50 13.12 4.47
CA ALA A 265 -5.76 13.89 5.45
C ALA A 265 -6.40 15.29 5.64
N PRO A 266 -6.19 15.96 6.79
CA PRO A 266 -6.59 17.35 6.92
C PRO A 266 -5.86 18.21 5.90
N GLU A 267 -6.50 19.31 5.49
CA GLU A 267 -5.83 20.34 4.72
C GLU A 267 -4.61 20.88 5.50
N PRO A 268 -3.50 21.14 4.81
CA PRO A 268 -2.29 21.62 5.46
C PRO A 268 -2.52 22.97 6.12
N ALA A 269 -2.03 23.12 7.35
CA ALA A 269 -2.03 24.37 8.08
C ALA A 269 -0.61 24.68 8.60
N PRO A 270 -0.25 25.95 8.80
CA PRO A 270 1.05 26.32 9.34
C PRO A 270 1.36 25.60 10.65
N GLY A 271 2.53 24.96 10.73
CA GLY A 271 2.97 24.21 11.92
C GLY A 271 2.29 22.84 12.12
N ARG A 272 1.35 22.43 11.25
CA ARG A 272 0.56 21.19 11.39
C ARG A 272 0.67 20.30 10.17
N VAL A 273 1.88 19.82 9.90
CA VAL A 273 2.16 18.96 8.75
C VAL A 273 2.27 17.50 9.20
N ARG A 274 1.38 16.63 8.68
CA ARG A 274 1.59 15.19 8.82
C ARG A 274 2.87 14.81 8.09
N HIS A 275 3.76 14.07 8.75
CA HIS A 275 5.02 13.63 8.18
C HIS A 275 5.29 12.17 8.54
N LEU A 276 5.35 11.31 7.53
CA LEU A 276 5.87 9.95 7.66
C LEU A 276 7.14 9.81 6.82
N LYS A 277 8.11 9.05 7.32
CA LYS A 277 9.21 8.50 6.52
C LYS A 277 8.80 7.13 5.99
N ARG A 278 9.12 6.81 4.72
CA ARG A 278 8.86 5.52 4.09
C ARG A 278 10.15 4.90 3.56
N LEU A 279 10.34 3.60 3.84
CA LEU A 279 11.27 2.74 3.10
C LEU A 279 10.48 1.68 2.34
N ARG A 280 10.92 1.37 1.12
CA ARG A 280 10.52 0.19 0.36
C ARG A 280 11.66 -0.82 0.45
N VAL A 281 11.39 -2.03 0.92
CA VAL A 281 12.42 -3.03 1.20
C VAL A 281 12.19 -4.27 0.33
N LEU A 282 13.21 -4.58 -0.49
CA LEU A 282 13.30 -5.82 -1.27
C LEU A 282 13.88 -6.92 -0.38
N THR A 283 13.32 -8.12 -0.47
CA THR A 283 13.98 -9.31 0.07
C THR A 283 14.64 -10.07 -1.06
N ALA A 284 15.76 -10.74 -0.78
CA ALA A 284 16.27 -11.72 -1.71
C ALA A 284 15.13 -12.71 -2.00
N SER A 285 14.74 -12.83 -3.27
CA SER A 285 13.76 -13.84 -3.69
C SER A 285 14.28 -15.18 -3.17
N GLY A 286 13.55 -15.81 -2.28
CA GLY A 286 13.85 -17.16 -1.84
C GLY A 286 13.89 -18.03 -3.10
N ARG A 287 15.05 -18.66 -3.33
CA ARG A 287 15.25 -19.70 -4.34
C ARG A 287 14.42 -20.90 -3.97
#